data_a2a74da69c9ad541df876a4c2d6567b7
#
_entry.id   a2a74da69c9ad541df876a4c2d6567b7
#
_cell.length_a   1.000
_cell.length_b   1.000
_cell.length_c   1.000
_cell.angle_alpha   90.00
_cell.angle_beta   90.00
_cell.angle_gamma   90.00
#
_symmetry.space_group_name_H-M   'P 1'
#
loop_
_entity.id
_entity.type
_entity.pdbx_description
1 polymer ?
#
loop_
_entity_poly.entity_id
_entity_poly.type
_entity_poly.pdbx_seq_one_letter_code
_entity_poly.pdbx_strand_id
1 'polypeptide(L)'
;MKILQLNKYFYQKGGAETVFFNTISTLENRGHQVIPFALKNKKNKFSEYESYFVDYPELSESNIWTKITNIPSFIYNRQAAKQLERLILDKKPDIAHIHLLFNSLSVSILPVLQKYRIPTVMTVHDYRLIC
;
A
#
# COMPACT_ATOMS: atom_id res chain seq x y z
N MET A 1 14.93 -6.68 -11.31
CA MET A 1 14.60 -5.49 -10.49
C MET A 1 13.73 -5.90 -9.31
N LYS A 2 13.85 -5.18 -8.21
CA LYS A 2 12.96 -5.29 -7.04
C LYS A 2 11.87 -4.22 -7.16
N ILE A 3 10.63 -4.63 -7.34
CA ILE A 3 9.51 -3.74 -7.61
C ILE A 3 8.57 -3.73 -6.42
N LEU A 4 8.46 -2.58 -5.75
CA LEU A 4 7.53 -2.36 -4.66
C LEU A 4 6.13 -2.08 -5.23
N GLN A 5 5.16 -2.92 -4.89
CA GLN A 5 3.77 -2.78 -5.31
C GLN A 5 2.90 -2.37 -4.12
N LEU A 6 2.36 -1.15 -4.14
CA LEU A 6 1.57 -0.59 -3.05
C LEU A 6 0.08 -0.60 -3.43
N ASN A 7 -0.72 -1.28 -2.62
CA ASN A 7 -2.17 -1.27 -2.74
C ASN A 7 -2.81 -1.30 -1.36
N LYS A 8 -4.05 -0.80 -1.25
CA LYS A 8 -4.79 -0.82 0.00
C LYS A 8 -5.06 -2.24 0.50
N TYR A 9 -5.53 -3.11 -0.37
CA TYR A 9 -5.92 -4.48 -0.05
C TYR A 9 -5.00 -5.50 -0.71
N PHE A 10 -4.70 -6.58 0.01
CA PHE A 10 -3.94 -7.73 -0.53
C PHE A 10 -4.85 -8.97 -0.70
N TYR A 11 -6.11 -8.73 -1.08
CA TYR A 11 -7.08 -9.77 -1.43
C TYR A 11 -8.00 -9.25 -2.55
N GLN A 12 -8.67 -10.17 -3.24
CA GLN A 12 -9.56 -9.82 -4.35
C GLN A 12 -10.84 -9.16 -3.81
N LYS A 13 -10.93 -7.84 -3.93
CA LYS A 13 -12.10 -7.05 -3.52
C LYS A 13 -12.86 -6.49 -4.71
N GLY A 14 -12.18 -6.05 -5.74
CA GLY A 14 -12.77 -5.43 -6.92
C GLY A 14 -11.82 -5.37 -8.11
N GLY A 15 -12.15 -4.51 -9.08
CA GLY A 15 -11.40 -4.38 -10.33
C GLY A 15 -9.96 -3.88 -10.14
N ALA A 16 -9.75 -2.94 -9.23
CA ALA A 16 -8.41 -2.42 -8.94
C ALA A 16 -7.48 -3.51 -8.41
N GLU A 17 -7.97 -4.40 -7.56
CA GLU A 17 -7.21 -5.54 -7.05
C GLU A 17 -6.94 -6.58 -8.14
N THR A 18 -7.85 -6.76 -9.08
CA THR A 18 -7.62 -7.62 -10.26
C THR A 18 -6.42 -7.10 -11.07
N VAL A 19 -6.38 -5.81 -11.36
CA VAL A 19 -5.24 -5.19 -12.07
C VAL A 19 -3.97 -5.32 -11.25
N PHE A 20 -4.03 -5.07 -9.95
CA PHE A 20 -2.91 -5.20 -9.02
C PHE A 20 -2.29 -6.61 -9.05
N PHE A 21 -3.09 -7.66 -8.87
CA PHE A 21 -2.59 -9.03 -8.88
C PHE A 21 -2.11 -9.48 -10.26
N ASN A 22 -2.77 -9.06 -11.34
CA ASN A 22 -2.31 -9.33 -12.70
C ASN A 22 -0.96 -8.66 -12.98
N THR A 23 -0.76 -7.45 -12.48
CA THR A 23 0.52 -6.74 -12.58
C THR A 23 1.62 -7.50 -11.83
N ILE A 24 1.37 -7.94 -10.59
CA ILE A 24 2.31 -8.76 -9.81
C ILE A 24 2.70 -9.99 -10.61
N SER A 25 1.72 -10.79 -11.04
CA SER A 25 1.94 -12.02 -11.78
C SER A 25 2.76 -11.80 -13.07
N THR A 26 2.45 -10.73 -13.80
CA THR A 26 3.16 -10.38 -15.04
C THR A 26 4.61 -10.02 -14.76
N LEU A 27 4.88 -9.25 -13.71
CA LEU A 27 6.23 -8.85 -13.34
C LEU A 27 7.07 -10.04 -12.85
N GLU A 28 6.48 -10.92 -12.04
CA GLU A 28 7.13 -12.15 -11.56
C GLU A 28 7.47 -13.10 -12.73
N ASN A 29 6.54 -13.27 -13.67
CA ASN A 29 6.76 -14.07 -14.89
C ASN A 29 7.87 -13.51 -15.78
N ARG A 30 8.18 -12.23 -15.66
CA ARG A 30 9.31 -11.56 -16.34
C ARG A 30 10.61 -11.59 -15.54
N GLY A 31 10.65 -12.30 -14.42
CA GLY A 31 11.84 -12.47 -13.58
C GLY A 31 12.11 -11.33 -12.61
N HIS A 32 11.15 -10.45 -12.36
CA HIS A 32 11.29 -9.39 -11.34
C HIS A 32 10.90 -9.92 -9.96
N GLN A 33 11.56 -9.42 -8.92
CA GLN A 33 11.14 -9.65 -7.54
C GLN A 33 10.07 -8.62 -7.18
N VAL A 34 8.87 -9.07 -6.87
CA VAL A 34 7.78 -8.19 -6.45
C VAL A 34 7.67 -8.17 -4.93
N ILE A 35 7.58 -6.97 -4.37
CA ILE A 35 7.48 -6.73 -2.93
C ILE A 35 6.14 -6.03 -2.68
N PRO A 36 5.09 -6.73 -2.24
CA PRO A 36 3.82 -6.12 -1.92
C PRO A 36 3.85 -5.36 -0.60
N PHE A 37 3.13 -4.24 -0.55
CA PHE A 37 2.87 -3.46 0.66
C PHE A 37 1.40 -3.07 0.73
N ALA A 38 0.71 -3.46 1.80
CA ALA A 38 -0.73 -3.31 1.93
C ALA A 38 -1.16 -3.17 3.40
N LEU A 39 -2.47 -3.08 3.63
CA LEU A 39 -3.04 -3.22 4.96
C LEU A 39 -3.11 -4.69 5.38
N LYS A 40 -2.96 -4.95 6.68
CA LYS A 40 -3.29 -6.26 7.25
C LYS A 40 -4.80 -6.48 7.20
N ASN A 41 -5.20 -7.66 6.76
CA ASN A 41 -6.59 -8.10 6.76
C ASN A 41 -6.63 -9.63 6.81
N LYS A 42 -7.63 -10.19 7.49
CA LYS A 42 -7.84 -11.65 7.58
C LYS A 42 -8.08 -12.31 6.22
N LYS A 43 -8.53 -11.53 5.23
CA LYS A 43 -8.79 -12.00 3.85
C LYS A 43 -7.54 -11.93 2.96
N ASN A 44 -6.43 -11.40 3.44
CA ASN A 44 -5.22 -11.28 2.64
C ASN A 44 -4.73 -12.64 2.15
N LYS A 45 -4.21 -12.66 0.93
CA LYS A 45 -3.42 -13.80 0.44
C LYS A 45 -2.15 -13.91 1.26
N PHE A 46 -1.55 -15.09 1.28
CA PHE A 46 -0.25 -15.29 1.92
C PHE A 46 0.83 -14.39 1.29
N SER A 47 1.67 -13.80 2.11
CA SER A 47 2.84 -13.04 1.68
C SER A 47 3.95 -13.13 2.71
N GLU A 48 5.17 -13.39 2.26
CA GLU A 48 6.37 -13.31 3.10
C GLU A 48 6.65 -11.89 3.62
N TYR A 49 6.01 -10.88 3.03
CA TYR A 49 6.13 -9.46 3.41
C TYR A 49 5.05 -8.99 4.39
N GLU A 50 4.18 -9.87 4.87
CA GLU A 50 3.05 -9.52 5.74
C GLU A 50 3.49 -8.81 7.03
N SER A 51 4.69 -9.10 7.54
CA SER A 51 5.25 -8.42 8.72
C SER A 51 5.47 -6.90 8.55
N TYR A 52 5.50 -6.41 7.31
CA TYR A 52 5.59 -4.99 6.97
C TYR A 52 4.22 -4.35 6.71
N PHE A 53 3.16 -5.14 6.60
CA PHE A 53 1.83 -4.62 6.34
C PHE A 53 1.33 -3.76 7.50
N VAL A 54 0.46 -2.81 7.18
CA VAL A 54 -0.01 -1.80 8.11
C VAL A 54 -1.24 -2.29 8.86
N ASP A 55 -1.20 -2.25 10.19
CA ASP A 55 -2.38 -2.44 11.01
C ASP A 55 -3.27 -1.21 10.88
N TYR A 56 -4.50 -1.40 10.41
CA TYR A 56 -5.45 -0.32 10.25
C TYR A 56 -6.83 -0.77 10.74
N PRO A 57 -7.43 -0.07 11.73
CA PRO A 57 -8.75 -0.43 12.23
C PRO A 57 -9.80 -0.27 11.13
N GLU A 58 -10.55 -1.32 10.83
CA GLU A 58 -11.71 -1.22 9.95
C GLU A 58 -12.78 -0.34 10.63
N LEU A 59 -13.08 0.80 10.02
CA LEU A 59 -14.06 1.76 10.54
C LEU A 59 -15.51 1.28 10.46
N SER A 60 -15.75 0.11 9.86
CA SER A 60 -17.09 -0.42 9.68
C SER A 60 -17.79 -0.86 10.97
N GLU A 61 -17.02 -1.19 12.02
CA GLU A 61 -17.55 -1.66 13.30
C GLU A 61 -17.27 -0.72 14.48
N SER A 62 -16.64 0.44 14.23
CA SER A 62 -16.23 1.34 15.30
C SER A 62 -17.28 2.39 15.65
N ASN A 63 -17.40 2.71 16.94
CA ASN A 63 -18.23 3.79 17.48
C ASN A 63 -17.83 5.15 16.87
N ILE A 64 -18.77 6.11 16.85
CA ILE A 64 -18.58 7.45 16.28
C ILE A 64 -17.35 8.18 16.84
N TRP A 65 -17.02 7.96 18.11
CA TRP A 65 -15.84 8.52 18.77
C TRP A 65 -14.53 7.97 18.19
N THR A 66 -14.47 6.70 17.85
CA THR A 66 -13.30 6.08 17.19
C THR A 66 -13.10 6.61 15.78
N LYS A 67 -14.19 6.95 15.09
CA LYS A 67 -14.14 7.61 13.77
C LYS A 67 -13.54 9.01 13.87
N ILE A 68 -13.96 9.82 14.85
CA ILE A 68 -13.49 11.19 15.05
C ILE A 68 -12.00 11.20 15.45
N THR A 69 -11.57 10.32 16.34
CA THR A 69 -10.17 10.24 16.80
C THR A 69 -9.21 9.73 15.72
N ASN A 70 -9.70 9.00 14.71
CA ASN A 70 -8.90 8.46 13.61
C ASN A 70 -8.86 9.35 12.35
N ILE A 71 -9.57 10.50 12.32
CA ILE A 71 -9.54 11.44 11.20
C ILE A 71 -8.10 11.84 10.81
N PRO A 72 -7.18 12.16 11.74
CA PRO A 72 -5.80 12.50 11.38
C PRO A 72 -5.06 11.36 10.65
N SER A 73 -5.35 10.10 10.97
CA SER A 73 -4.71 8.94 10.34
C SER A 73 -5.22 8.69 8.90
N PHE A 74 -6.41 9.16 8.55
CA PHE A 74 -6.89 9.16 7.15
C PHE A 74 -6.08 10.10 6.26
N ILE A 75 -5.66 11.24 6.83
CA ILE A 75 -4.89 12.25 6.10
C ILE A 75 -3.40 11.89 6.14
N TYR A 76 -2.90 11.48 7.29
CA TYR A 76 -1.49 11.16 7.48
C TYR A 76 -1.30 9.94 8.39
N ASN A 77 -1.07 8.78 7.79
CA ASN A 77 -0.86 7.52 8.50
C ASN A 77 0.63 7.32 8.85
N ARG A 78 1.03 7.73 10.05
CA ARG A 78 2.41 7.59 10.53
C ARG A 78 2.88 6.13 10.59
N GLN A 79 1.98 5.19 10.88
CA GLN A 79 2.30 3.78 10.91
C GLN A 79 2.63 3.26 9.51
N ALA A 80 1.85 3.67 8.49
CA ALA A 80 2.14 3.32 7.10
C ALA A 80 3.52 3.84 6.67
N ALA A 81 3.84 5.10 6.99
CA ALA A 81 5.15 5.68 6.72
C ALA A 81 6.29 4.90 7.39
N LYS A 82 6.15 4.57 8.68
CA LYS A 82 7.16 3.82 9.44
C LYS A 82 7.36 2.40 8.92
N GLN A 83 6.30 1.68 8.63
CA GLN A 83 6.37 0.32 8.08
C GLN A 83 6.96 0.30 6.68
N LEU A 84 6.60 1.28 5.84
CA LEU A 84 7.19 1.42 4.52
C LEU A 84 8.69 1.73 4.59
N GLU A 85 9.09 2.64 5.48
CA GLU A 85 10.51 2.97 5.69
C GLU A 85 11.30 1.72 6.09
N ARG A 86 10.79 0.93 7.03
CA ARG A 86 11.40 -0.33 7.45
C ARG A 86 11.55 -1.30 6.27
N LEU A 87 10.51 -1.47 5.45
CA LEU A 87 10.55 -2.33 4.27
C LEU A 87 11.60 -1.86 3.26
N ILE A 88 11.67 -0.55 3.00
CA ILE A 88 12.64 0.03 2.07
C ILE A 88 14.08 -0.22 2.52
N LEU A 89 14.36 -0.02 3.81
CA LEU A 89 15.69 -0.24 4.38
C LEU A 89 16.12 -1.71 4.28
N ASP A 90 15.18 -2.63 4.53
CA ASP A 90 15.46 -4.07 4.54
C ASP A 90 15.54 -4.65 3.11
N LYS A 91 14.65 -4.27 2.23
CA LYS A 91 14.49 -4.90 0.90
C LYS A 91 15.13 -4.11 -0.24
N LYS A 92 15.28 -2.81 -0.10
CA LYS A 92 15.91 -1.90 -1.08
C LYS A 92 15.28 -2.03 -2.47
N PRO A 93 13.99 -1.68 -2.63
CA PRO A 93 13.33 -1.72 -3.93
C PRO A 93 13.93 -0.69 -4.90
N ASP A 94 13.92 -1.02 -6.18
CA ASP A 94 14.44 -0.16 -7.25
C ASP A 94 13.41 0.85 -7.73
N ILE A 95 12.13 0.49 -7.66
CA ILE A 95 11.00 1.31 -8.12
C ILE A 95 9.75 0.99 -7.29
N ALA A 96 8.87 1.95 -7.11
CA ALA A 96 7.57 1.80 -6.47
C ALA A 96 6.42 2.02 -7.47
N HIS A 97 5.44 1.15 -7.43
CA HIS A 97 4.21 1.27 -8.19
C HIS A 97 3.00 1.32 -7.24
N ILE A 98 2.28 2.43 -7.27
CA ILE A 98 1.13 2.69 -6.40
C ILE A 98 -0.16 2.42 -7.18
N HIS A 99 -1.08 1.65 -6.61
CA HIS A 99 -2.42 1.40 -7.14
C HIS A 99 -3.49 2.17 -6.36
N LEU A 100 -3.68 1.85 -5.08
CA LEU A 100 -4.65 2.54 -4.22
C LEU A 100 -3.97 3.06 -2.96
N LEU A 101 -4.00 4.38 -2.79
CA LEU A 101 -3.34 5.13 -1.73
C LEU A 101 -4.32 5.66 -0.69
N PHE A 102 -5.51 6.08 -1.13
CA PHE A 102 -6.42 6.89 -0.32
C PHE A 102 -7.10 6.14 0.82
N ASN A 103 -7.39 6.89 1.89
CA ASN A 103 -8.14 6.52 3.09
C ASN A 103 -7.45 5.50 4.03
N SER A 104 -6.21 5.06 3.77
CA SER A 104 -5.56 4.08 4.64
C SER A 104 -4.03 4.12 4.62
N LEU A 105 -3.40 3.93 3.45
CA LEU A 105 -1.96 4.14 3.32
C LEU A 105 -1.62 5.63 3.37
N SER A 106 -2.54 6.46 2.88
CA SER A 106 -2.49 7.93 2.85
C SER A 106 -1.29 8.51 2.08
N VAL A 107 -1.25 9.82 1.98
CA VAL A 107 -0.12 10.54 1.36
C VAL A 107 1.18 10.44 2.17
N SER A 108 1.12 9.91 3.39
CA SER A 108 2.29 9.78 4.28
C SER A 108 3.41 8.91 3.71
N ILE A 109 3.11 8.03 2.77
CA ILE A 109 4.10 7.16 2.11
C ILE A 109 4.95 7.92 1.07
N LEU A 110 4.43 9.00 0.50
CA LEU A 110 5.13 9.75 -0.57
C LEU A 110 6.43 10.40 -0.09
N PRO A 111 6.47 11.11 1.07
CA PRO A 111 7.72 11.64 1.61
C PRO A 111 8.76 10.56 1.89
N VAL A 112 8.33 9.35 2.28
CA VAL A 112 9.24 8.23 2.53
C VAL A 112 9.90 7.78 1.23
N LEU A 113 9.12 7.57 0.17
CA LEU A 113 9.63 7.21 -1.15
C LEU A 113 10.60 8.28 -1.68
N GLN A 114 10.26 9.57 -1.51
CA GLN A 114 11.11 10.69 -1.90
C GLN A 114 12.42 10.73 -1.11
N LYS A 115 12.38 10.54 0.21
CA LYS A 115 13.55 10.49 1.10
C LYS A 115 14.60 9.47 0.61
N TYR A 116 14.13 8.30 0.19
CA TYR A 116 14.98 7.22 -0.30
C TYR A 116 15.20 7.26 -1.81
N ARG A 117 14.75 8.32 -2.50
CA ARG A 117 14.89 8.52 -3.95
C ARG A 117 14.40 7.34 -4.78
N ILE A 118 13.30 6.72 -4.37
CA ILE A 118 12.70 5.60 -5.10
C ILE A 118 11.82 6.17 -6.22
N PRO A 119 12.14 5.91 -7.49
CA PRO A 119 11.27 6.27 -8.60
C PRO A 119 9.87 5.70 -8.38
N THR A 120 8.84 6.51 -8.60
CA THR A 120 7.47 6.12 -8.29
C THR A 120 6.57 6.34 -9.50
N VAL A 121 5.79 5.31 -9.83
CA VAL A 121 4.71 5.37 -10.82
C VAL A 121 3.39 5.10 -10.11
N MET A 122 2.28 5.61 -10.66
CA MET A 122 0.95 5.40 -10.09
C MET A 122 -0.04 5.05 -11.19
N THR A 123 -0.81 3.99 -10.95
CA THR A 123 -2.00 3.68 -11.76
C THR A 123 -3.22 4.29 -11.10
N VAL A 124 -3.88 5.20 -11.79
CA VAL A 124 -5.10 5.86 -11.30
C VAL A 124 -6.30 4.98 -11.64
N HIS A 125 -6.93 4.40 -10.62
CA HIS A 125 -8.11 3.54 -10.77
C HIS A 125 -9.43 4.27 -10.63
N ASP A 126 -9.40 5.50 -10.11
CA ASP A 126 -10.59 6.35 -9.90
C ASP A 126 -10.24 7.84 -10.06
N TYR A 127 -11.27 8.69 -10.07
CA TYR A 127 -11.12 10.13 -10.29
C TYR A 127 -10.77 10.94 -9.03
N ARG A 128 -10.46 10.32 -7.91
CA ARG A 128 -10.21 11.02 -6.62
C ARG A 128 -9.02 11.96 -6.64
N LEU A 129 -8.11 11.80 -7.60
CA LEU A 129 -6.98 12.70 -7.80
C LEU A 129 -7.34 13.94 -8.62
N ILE A 130 -8.46 13.91 -9.35
CA ILE A 130 -8.82 14.95 -10.33
C ILE A 130 -10.06 15.75 -9.87
N CYS A 131 -10.89 15.16 -9.01
CA CYS A 131 -12.11 15.80 -8.51
C CYS A 131 -11.98 16.24 -7.06
#